data_07cab5948e0a55a068c998857ebbe051
#
_entry.id   07cab5948e0a55a068c998857ebbe051
#
_cell.length_a   1.000
_cell.length_b   1.000
_cell.length_c   1.000
_cell.angle_alpha   90.00
_cell.angle_beta   90.00
_cell.angle_gamma   90.00
#
_symmetry.space_group_name_H-M   'P 1'
#
loop_
_entity.id
_entity.type
_entity.pdbx_description
1 polymer ?
#
loop_
_entity_poly.entity_id
_entity_poly.type
_entity_poly.pdbx_seq_one_letter_code
_entity_poly.pdbx_strand_id
1 'polypeptide(L)'
;MSVSVAFEKARAEGRGVLVGYLPAGFPSVDGGIDAIRAMVDAGVDVVEVGFPYSDPVIDGPVIQRASEAALAAGVRAVDVLRTVEAVAAGGTPTLLMTYWNPVERYGVEAFARDLAAAGGAGLITPDLIPDEADEWLAASDAYGLDRVFLVAPSSTDHRLAATAEACRGFVYATSVMGVTGARDRTSAAAPALVERVRQATSTPVAVGLGVRNGEQAAEVASFADGVIVGSALVGCLLDGDGLPALRALTAELAAGVRS
;
A
#
# COMPACT_ATOMS: atom_id res chain seq x y z
N MET A 1 6.19 -14.14 0.18
CA MET A 1 4.85 -14.58 0.70
C MET A 1 3.81 -13.68 0.06
N SER A 2 2.80 -14.23 -0.66
CA SER A 2 1.75 -13.41 -1.30
C SER A 2 0.84 -12.75 -0.25
N VAL A 3 0.35 -11.54 -0.56
CA VAL A 3 -0.63 -10.85 0.30
C VAL A 3 -2.00 -11.51 0.29
N SER A 4 -2.30 -12.37 -0.69
CA SER A 4 -3.57 -13.12 -0.75
C SER A 4 -3.85 -13.90 0.54
N VAL A 5 -2.79 -14.40 1.20
CA VAL A 5 -2.90 -15.12 2.48
C VAL A 5 -3.54 -14.25 3.58
N ALA A 6 -3.21 -12.94 3.63
CA ALA A 6 -3.82 -12.04 4.60
C ALA A 6 -5.31 -11.80 4.29
N PHE A 7 -5.68 -11.66 3.01
CA PHE A 7 -7.08 -11.52 2.59
C PHE A 7 -7.90 -12.79 2.82
N GLU A 8 -7.34 -13.97 2.54
CA GLU A 8 -8.00 -15.24 2.81
C GLU A 8 -8.26 -15.44 4.31
N LYS A 9 -7.26 -15.15 5.14
CA LYS A 9 -7.40 -15.20 6.61
C LYS A 9 -8.48 -14.23 7.09
N ALA A 10 -8.43 -12.95 6.67
CA ALA A 10 -9.40 -11.94 7.06
C ALA A 10 -10.82 -12.33 6.65
N ARG A 11 -10.99 -12.86 5.44
CA ARG A 11 -12.29 -13.36 4.95
C ARG A 11 -12.81 -14.52 5.79
N ALA A 12 -11.95 -15.46 6.17
CA ALA A 12 -12.33 -16.59 7.05
C ALA A 12 -12.73 -16.12 8.46
N GLU A 13 -12.17 -14.99 8.91
CA GLU A 13 -12.49 -14.36 10.19
C GLU A 13 -13.68 -13.37 10.09
N GLY A 14 -14.25 -13.15 8.89
CA GLY A 14 -15.37 -12.23 8.66
C GLY A 14 -15.04 -10.75 8.84
N ARG A 15 -13.81 -10.33 8.51
CA ARG A 15 -13.31 -8.97 8.69
C ARG A 15 -12.58 -8.42 7.46
N GLY A 16 -12.32 -7.12 7.45
CA GLY A 16 -11.44 -6.50 6.46
C GLY A 16 -9.95 -6.67 6.79
N VAL A 17 -9.09 -6.44 5.79
CA VAL A 17 -7.63 -6.34 5.91
C VAL A 17 -7.23 -4.90 6.21
N LEU A 18 -6.35 -4.67 7.18
CA LEU A 18 -5.69 -3.37 7.37
C LEU A 18 -4.35 -3.36 6.65
N VAL A 19 -4.22 -2.49 5.65
CA VAL A 19 -2.96 -2.21 4.95
C VAL A 19 -2.39 -0.90 5.49
N GLY A 20 -1.20 -0.95 6.09
CA GLY A 20 -0.53 0.23 6.67
C GLY A 20 0.65 0.68 5.84
N TYR A 21 0.67 1.97 5.44
CA TYR A 21 1.73 2.58 4.65
C TYR A 21 2.66 3.44 5.50
N LEU A 22 3.98 3.29 5.31
CA LEU A 22 5.00 4.27 5.72
C LEU A 22 6.12 4.33 4.67
N PRO A 23 6.69 5.55 4.38
CA PRO A 23 7.84 5.66 3.49
C PRO A 23 9.10 5.12 4.15
N ALA A 24 9.92 4.39 3.40
CA ALA A 24 11.23 3.94 3.85
C ALA A 24 12.12 5.15 4.19
N GLY A 25 12.93 5.00 5.25
CA GLY A 25 13.90 6.02 5.63
C GLY A 25 13.35 7.23 6.38
N PHE A 26 12.07 7.23 6.74
CA PHE A 26 11.49 8.29 7.56
C PHE A 26 11.02 7.75 8.94
N PRO A 27 11.36 8.42 10.06
CA PRO A 27 12.23 9.60 10.18
C PRO A 27 13.74 9.31 9.96
N SER A 28 14.13 8.07 9.95
CA SER A 28 15.42 7.52 9.54
C SER A 28 15.21 6.07 9.05
N VAL A 29 16.23 5.42 8.49
CA VAL A 29 16.09 4.03 8.04
C VAL A 29 15.70 3.11 9.21
N ASP A 30 16.44 3.13 10.30
CA ASP A 30 16.16 2.29 11.47
C ASP A 30 14.87 2.73 12.19
N GLY A 31 14.64 4.03 12.34
CA GLY A 31 13.43 4.56 12.95
C GLY A 31 12.15 4.25 12.13
N GLY A 32 12.25 4.22 10.80
CA GLY A 32 11.17 3.79 9.91
C GLY A 32 10.87 2.30 10.05
N ILE A 33 11.91 1.45 10.15
CA ILE A 33 11.75 0.01 10.40
C ILE A 33 11.04 -0.21 11.75
N ASP A 34 11.47 0.48 12.80
CA ASP A 34 10.85 0.37 14.13
C ASP A 34 9.39 0.86 14.13
N ALA A 35 9.10 1.93 13.38
CA ALA A 35 7.74 2.43 13.20
C ALA A 35 6.84 1.42 12.47
N ILE A 36 7.32 0.82 11.39
CA ILE A 36 6.56 -0.20 10.66
C ILE A 36 6.31 -1.44 11.54
N ARG A 37 7.31 -1.90 12.27
CA ARG A 37 7.14 -3.00 13.23
C ARG A 37 6.12 -2.66 14.31
N ALA A 38 6.12 -1.41 14.78
CA ALA A 38 5.14 -0.93 15.74
C ALA A 38 3.70 -0.98 15.20
N MET A 39 3.51 -0.69 13.90
CA MET A 39 2.21 -0.86 13.24
C MET A 39 1.81 -2.33 13.12
N VAL A 40 2.74 -3.22 12.77
CA VAL A 40 2.49 -4.66 12.70
C VAL A 40 2.05 -5.21 14.07
N ASP A 41 2.79 -4.88 15.12
CA ASP A 41 2.44 -5.27 16.49
C ASP A 41 1.07 -4.73 16.92
N ALA A 42 0.65 -3.57 16.40
CA ALA A 42 -0.63 -2.94 16.69
C ALA A 42 -1.80 -3.44 15.82
N GLY A 43 -1.53 -4.32 14.84
CA GLY A 43 -2.57 -5.03 14.13
C GLY A 43 -2.70 -4.78 12.62
N VAL A 44 -1.67 -4.23 11.97
CA VAL A 44 -1.58 -4.20 10.51
C VAL A 44 -1.44 -5.63 9.96
N ASP A 45 -2.23 -5.97 8.96
CA ASP A 45 -2.22 -7.28 8.30
C ASP A 45 -1.26 -7.34 7.10
N VAL A 46 -1.13 -6.22 6.37
CA VAL A 46 -0.25 -6.06 5.21
C VAL A 46 0.49 -4.74 5.33
N VAL A 47 1.80 -4.76 5.14
CA VAL A 47 2.62 -3.56 5.12
C VAL A 47 2.84 -3.07 3.70
N GLU A 48 2.72 -1.77 3.50
CA GLU A 48 3.07 -1.06 2.28
C GLU A 48 4.24 -0.13 2.57
N VAL A 49 5.43 -0.51 2.13
CA VAL A 49 6.63 0.32 2.24
C VAL A 49 6.67 1.30 1.07
N GLY A 50 6.67 2.59 1.32
CA GLY A 50 6.80 3.61 0.27
C GLY A 50 8.25 3.80 -0.15
N PHE A 51 8.52 3.80 -1.45
CA PHE A 51 9.81 4.22 -1.98
C PHE A 51 9.82 5.75 -2.11
N PRO A 52 10.64 6.49 -1.35
CA PRO A 52 10.67 7.94 -1.45
C PRO A 52 11.04 8.41 -2.87
N TYR A 53 10.23 9.30 -3.43
CA TYR A 53 10.39 9.78 -4.80
C TYR A 53 10.33 11.31 -4.86
N SER A 54 11.16 11.92 -5.73
CA SER A 54 11.30 13.39 -5.84
C SER A 54 10.15 14.04 -6.61
N ASP A 55 9.49 13.30 -7.51
CA ASP A 55 8.51 13.83 -8.47
C ASP A 55 7.16 13.08 -8.39
N PRO A 56 6.53 13.01 -7.19
CA PRO A 56 5.31 12.25 -7.00
C PRO A 56 4.12 12.88 -7.73
N VAL A 57 3.24 12.03 -8.32
CA VAL A 57 2.03 12.50 -9.03
C VAL A 57 0.75 12.29 -8.22
N ILE A 58 0.75 11.38 -7.23
CA ILE A 58 -0.45 11.08 -6.42
C ILE A 58 -0.27 11.33 -4.91
N ASP A 59 0.98 11.51 -4.43
CA ASP A 59 1.23 11.68 -3.01
C ASP A 59 0.69 13.01 -2.49
N GLY A 60 0.00 12.96 -1.36
CA GLY A 60 -0.43 14.14 -0.63
C GLY A 60 0.71 14.83 0.14
N PRO A 61 0.49 16.07 0.61
CA PRO A 61 1.55 16.87 1.22
C PRO A 61 2.17 16.21 2.46
N VAL A 62 1.45 15.38 3.20
CA VAL A 62 1.98 14.64 4.35
C VAL A 62 3.01 13.60 3.89
N ILE A 63 2.67 12.82 2.86
CA ILE A 63 3.57 11.80 2.31
C ILE A 63 4.77 12.47 1.62
N GLN A 64 4.53 13.55 0.85
CA GLN A 64 5.61 14.32 0.20
C GLN A 64 6.64 14.81 1.22
N ARG A 65 6.22 15.44 2.33
CA ARG A 65 7.13 15.93 3.39
C ARG A 65 7.97 14.81 3.99
N ALA A 66 7.39 13.64 4.24
CA ALA A 66 8.12 12.49 4.78
C ALA A 66 9.12 11.93 3.76
N SER A 67 8.72 11.82 2.49
CA SER A 67 9.59 11.37 1.39
C SER A 67 10.74 12.36 1.14
N GLU A 68 10.48 13.65 1.13
CA GLU A 68 11.51 14.71 1.00
C GLU A 68 12.52 14.63 2.14
N ALA A 69 12.06 14.41 3.38
CA ALA A 69 12.95 14.25 4.54
C ALA A 69 13.85 13.02 4.39
N ALA A 70 13.30 11.88 3.94
CA ALA A 70 14.06 10.66 3.69
C ALA A 70 15.09 10.85 2.56
N LEU A 71 14.71 11.49 1.46
CA LEU A 71 15.62 11.80 0.35
C LEU A 71 16.74 12.77 0.78
N ALA A 72 16.40 13.80 1.55
CA ALA A 72 17.39 14.74 2.10
C ALA A 72 18.37 14.06 3.05
N ALA A 73 17.95 13.02 3.75
CA ALA A 73 18.80 12.16 4.59
C ALA A 73 19.67 11.17 3.77
N GLY A 74 19.50 11.13 2.45
CA GLY A 74 20.33 10.32 1.55
C GLY A 74 19.86 8.87 1.37
N VAL A 75 18.58 8.58 1.63
CA VAL A 75 17.97 7.25 1.42
C VAL A 75 18.05 6.83 -0.05
N ARG A 76 18.44 5.59 -0.28
CA ARG A 76 18.62 4.96 -1.60
C ARG A 76 17.87 3.65 -1.71
N ALA A 77 17.79 3.07 -2.91
CA ALA A 77 17.12 1.80 -3.19
C ALA A 77 17.57 0.67 -2.24
N VAL A 78 18.86 0.60 -1.89
CA VAL A 78 19.38 -0.40 -0.96
C VAL A 78 18.79 -0.26 0.45
N ASP A 79 18.51 0.96 0.90
CA ASP A 79 17.90 1.22 2.21
C ASP A 79 16.41 0.85 2.20
N VAL A 80 15.75 1.06 1.05
CA VAL A 80 14.35 0.64 0.84
C VAL A 80 14.25 -0.88 0.87
N LEU A 81 15.10 -1.59 0.14
CA LEU A 81 15.14 -3.06 0.14
C LEU A 81 15.48 -3.63 1.52
N ARG A 82 16.43 -3.00 2.24
CA ARG A 82 16.71 -3.33 3.65
C ARG A 82 15.51 -3.15 4.56
N THR A 83 14.71 -2.11 4.33
CA THR A 83 13.46 -1.89 5.09
C THR A 83 12.47 -3.01 4.81
N VAL A 84 12.27 -3.39 3.54
CA VAL A 84 11.41 -4.53 3.16
C VAL A 84 11.90 -5.82 3.84
N GLU A 85 13.20 -6.13 3.75
CA GLU A 85 13.80 -7.32 4.36
C GLU A 85 13.55 -7.37 5.88
N ALA A 86 13.82 -6.27 6.57
CA ALA A 86 13.69 -6.19 8.02
C ALA A 86 12.23 -6.36 8.49
N VAL A 87 11.25 -5.95 7.68
CA VAL A 87 9.82 -6.07 7.99
C VAL A 87 9.32 -7.46 7.59
N ALA A 88 9.62 -7.94 6.40
CA ALA A 88 9.20 -9.24 5.89
C ALA A 88 9.74 -10.40 6.72
N ALA A 89 10.92 -10.26 7.33
CA ALA A 89 11.49 -11.24 8.26
C ALA A 89 10.60 -11.54 9.47
N GLY A 90 9.69 -10.61 9.82
CA GLY A 90 8.67 -10.79 10.85
C GLY A 90 7.48 -11.66 10.42
N GLY A 91 7.41 -12.07 9.16
CA GLY A 91 6.33 -12.90 8.60
C GLY A 91 5.09 -12.12 8.16
N THR A 92 5.11 -10.78 8.20
CA THR A 92 4.03 -9.95 7.70
C THR A 92 4.20 -9.73 6.19
N PRO A 93 3.18 -9.99 5.35
CA PRO A 93 3.24 -9.70 3.93
C PRO A 93 3.56 -8.22 3.69
N THR A 94 4.64 -7.96 2.96
CA THR A 94 5.19 -6.62 2.77
C THR A 94 5.28 -6.30 1.28
N LEU A 95 4.47 -5.34 0.84
CA LEU A 95 4.54 -4.77 -0.51
C LEU A 95 5.45 -3.55 -0.52
N LEU A 96 6.00 -3.26 -1.68
CA LEU A 96 6.68 -2.00 -1.95
C LEU A 96 5.82 -1.16 -2.88
N MET A 97 5.51 0.08 -2.49
CA MET A 97 4.86 1.05 -3.37
C MET A 97 5.91 1.98 -3.96
N THR A 98 5.96 2.04 -5.28
CA THR A 98 6.91 2.90 -6.00
C THR A 98 6.33 3.37 -7.32
N TYR A 99 6.73 4.57 -7.73
CA TYR A 99 6.57 5.03 -9.12
C TYR A 99 7.44 4.20 -10.06
N TRP A 100 7.10 4.17 -11.34
CA TRP A 100 7.76 3.28 -12.28
C TRP A 100 9.21 3.66 -12.61
N ASN A 101 9.50 4.96 -12.71
CA ASN A 101 10.84 5.43 -13.04
C ASN A 101 11.99 4.89 -12.14
N PRO A 102 11.87 4.80 -10.80
CA PRO A 102 12.88 4.12 -9.97
C PRO A 102 13.13 2.66 -10.34
N VAL A 103 12.08 1.90 -10.66
CA VAL A 103 12.18 0.49 -11.06
C VAL A 103 12.89 0.35 -12.41
N GLU A 104 12.47 1.14 -13.39
CA GLU A 104 13.06 1.17 -14.73
C GLU A 104 14.56 1.52 -14.68
N ARG A 105 14.92 2.53 -13.89
CA ARG A 105 16.34 2.93 -13.70
C ARG A 105 17.18 1.91 -12.96
N TYR A 106 16.60 1.13 -12.07
CA TYR A 106 17.28 0.02 -11.41
C TYR A 106 17.50 -1.17 -12.35
N GLY A 107 16.58 -1.32 -13.30
CA GLY A 107 16.41 -2.48 -14.17
C GLY A 107 15.36 -3.42 -13.64
N VAL A 108 14.27 -3.61 -14.40
CA VAL A 108 13.04 -4.29 -13.96
C VAL A 108 13.31 -5.68 -13.39
N GLU A 109 14.06 -6.51 -14.12
CA GLU A 109 14.39 -7.87 -13.66
C GLU A 109 15.26 -7.88 -12.41
N ALA A 110 16.29 -7.01 -12.36
CA ALA A 110 17.18 -6.90 -11.21
C ALA A 110 16.41 -6.45 -9.97
N PHE A 111 15.49 -5.50 -10.13
CA PHE A 111 14.64 -5.01 -9.06
C PHE A 111 13.68 -6.10 -8.54
N ALA A 112 13.02 -6.83 -9.44
CA ALA A 112 12.14 -7.94 -9.07
C ALA A 112 12.90 -9.03 -8.29
N ARG A 113 14.09 -9.44 -8.79
CA ARG A 113 14.96 -10.40 -8.11
C ARG A 113 15.33 -9.93 -6.70
N ASP A 114 15.79 -8.68 -6.57
CA ASP A 114 16.29 -8.16 -5.30
C ASP A 114 15.15 -7.90 -4.31
N LEU A 115 13.97 -7.48 -4.79
CA LEU A 115 12.75 -7.38 -3.99
C LEU A 115 12.30 -8.75 -3.45
N ALA A 116 12.29 -9.78 -4.31
CA ALA A 116 11.97 -11.14 -3.90
C ALA A 116 12.99 -11.69 -2.90
N ALA A 117 14.30 -11.44 -3.12
CA ALA A 117 15.35 -11.81 -2.19
C ALA A 117 15.23 -11.14 -0.82
N ALA A 118 14.76 -9.88 -0.78
CA ALA A 118 14.41 -9.17 0.45
C ALA A 118 13.14 -9.68 1.12
N GLY A 119 12.46 -10.68 0.55
CA GLY A 119 11.21 -11.23 1.10
C GLY A 119 9.98 -10.38 0.81
N GLY A 120 10.09 -9.38 -0.07
CA GLY A 120 8.96 -8.58 -0.51
C GLY A 120 7.90 -9.42 -1.20
N ALA A 121 6.62 -9.10 -0.94
CA ALA A 121 5.49 -9.80 -1.54
C ALA A 121 5.23 -9.37 -2.99
N GLY A 122 5.54 -8.14 -3.35
CA GLY A 122 5.30 -7.58 -4.67
C GLY A 122 5.34 -6.05 -4.71
N LEU A 123 4.85 -5.49 -5.82
CA LEU A 123 4.79 -4.04 -6.05
C LEU A 123 3.37 -3.51 -6.16
N ILE A 124 3.20 -2.28 -5.67
CA ILE A 124 2.10 -1.38 -6.01
C ILE A 124 2.68 -0.28 -6.91
N THR A 125 2.16 -0.16 -8.12
CA THR A 125 2.63 0.82 -9.12
C THR A 125 1.52 1.80 -9.47
N PRO A 126 1.54 3.04 -8.93
CA PRO A 126 0.44 3.99 -9.12
C PRO A 126 0.39 4.63 -10.52
N ASP A 127 1.49 4.64 -11.23
CA ASP A 127 1.69 5.31 -12.51
C ASP A 127 1.96 4.35 -13.68
N LEU A 128 1.95 3.03 -13.45
CA LEU A 128 2.07 2.00 -14.47
C LEU A 128 0.71 1.36 -14.75
N ILE A 129 0.33 1.29 -16.01
CA ILE A 129 -0.88 0.57 -16.46
C ILE A 129 -0.50 -0.79 -17.06
N PRO A 130 -1.40 -1.81 -17.00
CA PRO A 130 -1.10 -3.13 -17.55
C PRO A 130 -0.64 -3.14 -19.01
N ASP A 131 -1.20 -2.24 -19.84
CA ASP A 131 -0.84 -2.12 -21.26
C ASP A 131 0.63 -1.74 -21.51
N GLU A 132 1.32 -1.20 -20.51
CA GLU A 132 2.72 -0.76 -20.55
C GLU A 132 3.62 -1.60 -19.63
N ALA A 133 3.08 -2.67 -19.04
CA ALA A 133 3.73 -3.40 -17.96
C ALA A 133 4.37 -4.74 -18.36
N ASP A 134 4.56 -5.03 -19.65
CA ASP A 134 5.01 -6.35 -20.14
C ASP A 134 6.25 -6.86 -19.42
N GLU A 135 7.28 -6.01 -19.25
CA GLU A 135 8.51 -6.40 -18.56
C GLU A 135 8.25 -6.70 -17.07
N TRP A 136 7.40 -5.89 -16.42
CA TRP A 136 7.03 -6.12 -15.01
C TRP A 136 6.17 -7.37 -14.85
N LEU A 137 5.22 -7.61 -15.74
CA LEU A 137 4.40 -8.82 -15.72
C LEU A 137 5.29 -10.06 -15.81
N ALA A 138 6.23 -10.09 -16.77
CA ALA A 138 7.18 -11.19 -16.93
C ALA A 138 8.10 -11.37 -15.71
N ALA A 139 8.67 -10.28 -15.18
CA ALA A 139 9.55 -10.34 -14.02
C ALA A 139 8.79 -10.77 -12.75
N SER A 140 7.60 -10.24 -12.52
CA SER A 140 6.77 -10.61 -11.37
C SER A 140 6.38 -12.09 -11.39
N ASP A 141 6.12 -12.66 -12.57
CA ASP A 141 5.85 -14.09 -12.74
C ASP A 141 7.08 -14.93 -12.46
N ALA A 142 8.26 -14.52 -12.96
CA ALA A 142 9.51 -15.23 -12.79
C ALA A 142 9.93 -15.32 -11.31
N TYR A 143 9.68 -14.28 -10.52
CA TYR A 143 10.07 -14.21 -9.11
C TYR A 143 8.91 -14.43 -8.13
N GLY A 144 7.71 -14.76 -8.61
CA GLY A 144 6.55 -15.07 -7.77
C GLY A 144 6.04 -13.88 -6.96
N LEU A 145 6.18 -12.65 -7.50
CA LEU A 145 5.76 -11.41 -6.86
C LEU A 145 4.31 -11.07 -7.19
N ASP A 146 3.60 -10.52 -6.22
CA ASP A 146 2.30 -9.89 -6.44
C ASP A 146 2.46 -8.59 -7.22
N ARG A 147 1.44 -8.24 -8.00
CA ARG A 147 1.36 -7.01 -8.76
C ARG A 147 0.03 -6.32 -8.53
N VAL A 148 0.09 -5.13 -7.98
CA VAL A 148 -1.08 -4.37 -7.57
C VAL A 148 -1.15 -3.11 -8.42
N PHE A 149 -2.15 -3.07 -9.28
CA PHE A 149 -2.45 -1.90 -10.10
C PHE A 149 -3.63 -1.12 -9.53
N LEU A 150 -3.71 0.16 -9.90
CA LEU A 150 -4.71 1.08 -9.42
C LEU A 150 -5.89 1.21 -10.38
N VAL A 151 -7.08 1.28 -9.81
CA VAL A 151 -8.30 1.65 -10.52
C VAL A 151 -8.94 2.88 -9.86
N ALA A 152 -9.62 3.69 -10.65
CA ALA A 152 -10.23 4.95 -10.20
C ALA A 152 -11.70 5.04 -10.67
N PRO A 153 -12.53 5.92 -10.08
CA PRO A 153 -13.92 6.12 -10.52
C PRO A 153 -14.06 6.48 -12.00
N SER A 154 -13.06 7.13 -12.59
CA SER A 154 -13.00 7.48 -14.01
C SER A 154 -12.62 6.33 -14.93
N SER A 155 -12.14 5.18 -14.40
CA SER A 155 -11.79 4.03 -15.20
C SER A 155 -13.05 3.47 -15.89
N THR A 156 -12.94 3.19 -17.19
CA THR A 156 -14.02 2.51 -17.95
C THR A 156 -14.11 1.05 -17.49
N ASP A 157 -15.28 0.40 -17.73
CA ASP A 157 -15.46 -1.01 -17.31
C ASP A 157 -14.46 -1.94 -18.01
N HIS A 158 -14.13 -1.67 -19.29
CA HIS A 158 -13.09 -2.38 -20.01
C HIS A 158 -11.71 -2.26 -19.31
N ARG A 159 -11.33 -1.04 -18.88
CA ARG A 159 -10.07 -0.83 -18.15
C ARG A 159 -10.10 -1.45 -16.76
N LEU A 160 -11.25 -1.41 -16.05
CA LEU A 160 -11.41 -2.11 -14.77
C LEU A 160 -11.15 -3.61 -14.91
N ALA A 161 -11.75 -4.24 -15.93
CA ALA A 161 -11.58 -5.67 -16.18
C ALA A 161 -10.12 -6.02 -16.53
N ALA A 162 -9.49 -5.31 -17.47
CA ALA A 162 -8.10 -5.55 -17.86
C ALA A 162 -7.12 -5.33 -16.69
N THR A 163 -7.33 -4.27 -15.90
CA THR A 163 -6.49 -3.99 -14.72
C THR A 163 -6.66 -5.07 -13.65
N ALA A 164 -7.89 -5.49 -13.39
CA ALA A 164 -8.19 -6.51 -12.39
C ALA A 164 -7.63 -7.89 -12.79
N GLU A 165 -7.64 -8.23 -14.08
CA GLU A 165 -7.04 -9.45 -14.63
C GLU A 165 -5.51 -9.46 -14.46
N ALA A 166 -4.87 -8.31 -14.65
CA ALA A 166 -3.43 -8.17 -14.47
C ALA A 166 -2.98 -8.17 -13.00
N CYS A 167 -3.89 -7.86 -12.05
CA CYS A 167 -3.57 -7.84 -10.63
C CYS A 167 -3.35 -9.25 -10.06
N ARG A 168 -2.42 -9.33 -9.09
CA ARG A 168 -2.22 -10.46 -8.21
C ARG A 168 -2.03 -9.93 -6.80
N GLY A 169 -2.68 -10.56 -5.82
CA GLY A 169 -2.77 -10.06 -4.46
C GLY A 169 -4.10 -9.34 -4.21
N PHE A 170 -4.22 -8.11 -4.66
CA PHE A 170 -5.48 -7.35 -4.62
C PHE A 170 -5.53 -6.27 -5.71
N VAL A 171 -6.71 -5.71 -5.96
CA VAL A 171 -6.92 -4.52 -6.80
C VAL A 171 -6.96 -3.29 -5.89
N TYR A 172 -6.13 -2.28 -6.17
CA TYR A 172 -6.11 -1.03 -5.40
C TYR A 172 -7.15 -0.06 -5.96
N ALA A 173 -8.25 0.15 -5.25
CA ALA A 173 -9.25 1.12 -5.64
C ALA A 173 -8.97 2.49 -5.01
N THR A 174 -8.63 3.47 -5.83
CA THR A 174 -8.54 4.86 -5.38
C THR A 174 -9.91 5.50 -5.47
N SER A 175 -10.38 6.11 -4.41
CA SER A 175 -11.71 6.70 -4.39
C SER A 175 -11.78 8.12 -4.91
N VAL A 176 -10.66 8.74 -5.19
CA VAL A 176 -10.57 10.14 -5.60
C VAL A 176 -9.58 10.30 -6.73
N MET A 177 -9.99 11.07 -7.73
CA MET A 177 -9.10 11.63 -8.72
C MET A 177 -8.28 12.76 -8.08
N GLY A 178 -6.95 12.60 -8.03
CA GLY A 178 -6.04 13.62 -7.52
C GLY A 178 -5.18 13.16 -6.35
N VAL A 179 -4.55 14.12 -5.69
CA VAL A 179 -3.55 13.91 -4.63
C VAL A 179 -4.15 13.23 -3.41
N THR A 180 -3.49 12.22 -2.87
CA THR A 180 -3.89 11.54 -1.63
C THR A 180 -3.78 12.48 -0.43
N GLY A 181 -4.66 12.33 0.55
CA GLY A 181 -4.65 13.13 1.77
C GLY A 181 -5.77 12.77 2.72
N ALA A 182 -5.62 13.12 3.99
CA ALA A 182 -6.63 12.90 5.02
C ALA A 182 -7.90 13.73 4.74
N ARG A 183 -9.08 13.13 4.86
CA ARG A 183 -10.40 13.75 4.60
C ARG A 183 -11.37 13.53 5.75
N ASP A 184 -12.33 14.43 5.88
CA ASP A 184 -13.33 14.37 6.96
C ASP A 184 -14.53 13.46 6.64
N ARG A 185 -14.68 13.03 5.37
CA ARG A 185 -15.75 12.11 4.92
C ARG A 185 -15.22 11.11 3.91
N THR A 186 -15.71 9.88 3.98
CA THR A 186 -15.48 8.86 2.96
C THR A 186 -16.16 9.28 1.64
N SER A 187 -15.55 8.93 0.52
CA SER A 187 -16.09 9.29 -0.79
C SER A 187 -17.26 8.39 -1.16
N ALA A 188 -18.42 8.96 -1.44
CA ALA A 188 -19.59 8.23 -1.92
C ALA A 188 -19.34 7.45 -3.24
N ALA A 189 -18.26 7.73 -3.96
CA ALA A 189 -17.90 7.03 -5.18
C ALA A 189 -17.19 5.70 -4.94
N ALA A 190 -16.64 5.46 -3.73
CA ALA A 190 -15.88 4.26 -3.43
C ALA A 190 -16.71 2.98 -3.44
N PRO A 191 -17.88 2.88 -2.78
CA PRO A 191 -18.71 1.68 -2.85
C PRO A 191 -19.09 1.31 -4.28
N ALA A 192 -19.47 2.31 -5.10
CA ALA A 192 -19.81 2.08 -6.51
C ALA A 192 -18.61 1.59 -7.34
N LEU A 193 -17.40 2.08 -7.08
CA LEU A 193 -16.19 1.60 -7.74
C LEU A 193 -15.89 0.14 -7.34
N VAL A 194 -15.95 -0.18 -6.06
CA VAL A 194 -15.73 -1.55 -5.55
C VAL A 194 -16.71 -2.52 -6.19
N GLU A 195 -17.99 -2.17 -6.25
CA GLU A 195 -19.01 -3.00 -6.90
C GLU A 195 -18.72 -3.25 -8.38
N ARG A 196 -18.31 -2.22 -9.14
CA ARG A 196 -17.92 -2.35 -10.55
C ARG A 196 -16.69 -3.27 -10.71
N VAL A 197 -15.71 -3.16 -9.82
CA VAL A 197 -14.52 -4.06 -9.85
C VAL A 197 -14.92 -5.49 -9.56
N ARG A 198 -15.78 -5.72 -8.56
CA ARG A 198 -16.26 -7.07 -8.19
C ARG A 198 -17.06 -7.76 -9.30
N GLN A 199 -17.68 -6.99 -10.20
CA GLN A 199 -18.33 -7.55 -11.40
C GLN A 199 -17.33 -8.12 -12.40
N ALA A 200 -16.07 -7.63 -12.40
CA ALA A 200 -15.04 -8.04 -13.32
C ALA A 200 -14.07 -9.11 -12.76
N THR A 201 -13.96 -9.24 -11.43
CA THR A 201 -12.98 -10.14 -10.80
C THR A 201 -13.41 -10.63 -9.42
N SER A 202 -12.86 -11.80 -9.04
CA SER A 202 -12.91 -12.31 -7.66
C SER A 202 -11.67 -11.92 -6.83
N THR A 203 -10.70 -11.23 -7.43
CA THR A 203 -9.53 -10.70 -6.72
C THR A 203 -9.98 -9.70 -5.65
N PRO A 204 -9.46 -9.77 -4.41
CA PRO A 204 -9.82 -8.83 -3.36
C PRO A 204 -9.64 -7.38 -3.77
N VAL A 205 -10.48 -6.49 -3.25
CA VAL A 205 -10.41 -5.05 -3.51
C VAL A 205 -10.07 -4.32 -2.22
N ALA A 206 -8.94 -3.63 -2.19
CA ALA A 206 -8.57 -2.75 -1.08
C ALA A 206 -8.71 -1.27 -1.48
N VAL A 207 -9.17 -0.46 -0.55
CA VAL A 207 -9.54 0.93 -0.84
C VAL A 207 -8.67 1.92 -0.07
N GLY A 208 -8.06 2.87 -0.80
CA GLY A 208 -7.33 4.02 -0.26
C GLY A 208 -8.17 5.29 -0.32
N LEU A 209 -8.62 5.79 0.82
CA LEU A 209 -9.61 6.89 0.94
C LEU A 209 -9.15 8.07 1.79
N GLY A 210 -7.96 8.01 2.37
CA GLY A 210 -7.56 8.98 3.38
C GLY A 210 -8.26 8.76 4.73
N VAL A 211 -8.51 7.49 5.09
CA VAL A 211 -9.05 7.07 6.39
C VAL A 211 -8.14 7.57 7.53
N ARG A 212 -8.75 8.03 8.63
CA ARG A 212 -8.06 8.71 9.74
C ARG A 212 -8.36 8.12 11.11
N ASN A 213 -9.38 7.29 11.24
CA ASN A 213 -9.83 6.72 12.51
C ASN A 213 -10.52 5.37 12.31
N GLY A 214 -10.81 4.67 13.40
CA GLY A 214 -11.45 3.35 13.40
C GLY A 214 -12.86 3.35 12.83
N GLU A 215 -13.65 4.40 13.04
CA GLU A 215 -15.02 4.50 12.53
C GLU A 215 -15.02 4.54 10.99
N GLN A 216 -14.13 5.33 10.38
CA GLN A 216 -13.96 5.36 8.93
C GLN A 216 -13.41 4.04 8.39
N ALA A 217 -12.51 3.39 9.14
CA ALA A 217 -12.00 2.08 8.76
C ALA A 217 -13.11 1.02 8.74
N ALA A 218 -14.01 1.03 9.74
CA ALA A 218 -15.19 0.16 9.79
C ALA A 218 -16.15 0.44 8.62
N GLU A 219 -16.40 1.71 8.31
CA GLU A 219 -17.25 2.09 7.18
C GLU A 219 -16.70 1.51 5.86
N VAL A 220 -15.39 1.67 5.60
CA VAL A 220 -14.77 1.14 4.38
C VAL A 220 -14.75 -0.39 4.36
N ALA A 221 -14.47 -1.04 5.48
CA ALA A 221 -14.48 -2.50 5.60
C ALA A 221 -15.88 -3.10 5.36
N SER A 222 -16.94 -2.33 5.53
CA SER A 222 -18.32 -2.79 5.25
C SER A 222 -18.59 -3.07 3.77
N PHE A 223 -17.81 -2.50 2.84
CA PHE A 223 -17.99 -2.68 1.40
C PHE A 223 -16.71 -3.10 0.64
N ALA A 224 -15.53 -3.03 1.25
CA ALA A 224 -14.26 -3.42 0.65
C ALA A 224 -13.60 -4.57 1.42
N ASP A 225 -12.71 -5.32 0.77
CA ASP A 225 -11.98 -6.43 1.40
C ASP A 225 -10.78 -5.93 2.22
N GLY A 226 -10.31 -4.71 1.95
CA GLY A 226 -9.20 -4.09 2.68
C GLY A 226 -9.28 -2.58 2.73
N VAL A 227 -8.66 -2.01 3.76
CA VAL A 227 -8.57 -0.57 4.03
C VAL A 227 -7.09 -0.18 4.03
N ILE A 228 -6.72 0.77 3.16
CA ILE A 228 -5.34 1.24 3.04
C ILE A 228 -5.22 2.60 3.72
N VAL A 229 -4.29 2.70 4.67
CA VAL A 229 -4.08 3.91 5.47
C VAL A 229 -2.62 4.34 5.38
N GLY A 230 -2.39 5.55 4.90
CA GLY A 230 -1.04 6.13 4.76
C GLY A 230 -0.90 7.44 5.51
N SER A 231 -1.48 8.52 4.99
CA SER A 231 -1.25 9.89 5.47
C SER A 231 -1.51 10.06 6.98
N ALA A 232 -2.50 9.38 7.55
CA ALA A 232 -2.79 9.46 8.98
C ALA A 232 -1.66 8.83 9.82
N LEU A 233 -1.13 7.69 9.39
CA LEU A 233 -0.03 7.00 10.08
C LEU A 233 1.28 7.79 9.95
N VAL A 234 1.58 8.30 8.75
CA VAL A 234 2.75 9.17 8.51
C VAL A 234 2.65 10.44 9.35
N GLY A 235 1.45 11.03 9.49
CA GLY A 235 1.18 12.21 10.30
C GLY A 235 1.63 12.06 11.75
N CYS A 236 1.38 10.90 12.37
CA CYS A 236 1.82 10.63 13.76
C CYS A 236 3.33 10.83 13.97
N LEU A 237 4.13 10.52 12.94
CA LEU A 237 5.58 10.67 13.00
C LEU A 237 6.05 12.09 12.62
N LEU A 238 5.33 12.77 11.72
CA LEU A 238 5.65 14.14 11.30
C LEU A 238 5.31 15.19 12.37
N ASP A 239 4.20 15.00 13.06
CA ASP A 239 3.68 15.97 14.03
C ASP A 239 4.35 15.84 15.41
N GLY A 240 5.29 14.89 15.56
CA GLY A 240 6.11 14.74 16.77
C GLY A 240 5.48 13.88 17.87
N ASP A 241 4.29 13.32 17.62
CA ASP A 241 3.58 12.45 18.58
C ASP A 241 4.23 11.06 18.69
N GLY A 242 5.00 10.67 17.67
CA GLY A 242 5.89 9.52 17.67
C GLY A 242 5.23 8.15 17.69
N LEU A 243 6.01 7.14 18.10
CA LEU A 243 5.56 5.73 18.13
C LEU A 243 4.32 5.47 18.99
N PRO A 244 4.12 6.12 20.17
CA PRO A 244 2.91 5.90 20.96
C PRO A 244 1.63 6.26 20.22
N ALA A 245 1.59 7.42 19.54
CA ALA A 245 0.43 7.84 18.75
C ALA A 245 0.22 6.93 17.52
N LEU A 246 1.30 6.55 16.85
CA LEU A 246 1.26 5.61 15.74
C LEU A 246 0.64 4.26 16.17
N ARG A 247 1.07 3.69 17.30
CA ARG A 247 0.51 2.45 17.84
C ARG A 247 -0.97 2.60 18.22
N ALA A 248 -1.34 3.69 18.88
CA ALA A 248 -2.72 3.95 19.28
C ALA A 248 -3.65 4.06 18.08
N LEU A 249 -3.29 4.87 17.08
CA LEU A 249 -4.06 5.01 15.85
C LEU A 249 -4.15 3.68 15.09
N THR A 250 -3.05 2.95 14.98
CA THR A 250 -3.05 1.65 14.28
C THR A 250 -3.97 0.65 14.97
N ALA A 251 -3.94 0.58 16.31
CA ALA A 251 -4.83 -0.31 17.07
C ALA A 251 -6.31 0.07 16.89
N GLU A 252 -6.62 1.36 16.85
CA GLU A 252 -7.97 1.88 16.57
C GLU A 252 -8.45 1.48 15.17
N LEU A 253 -7.60 1.69 14.15
CA LEU A 253 -7.88 1.28 12.77
C LEU A 253 -8.08 -0.23 12.64
N ALA A 254 -7.21 -1.00 13.32
CA ALA A 254 -7.29 -2.46 13.35
C ALA A 254 -8.58 -2.96 14.04
N ALA A 255 -9.04 -2.29 15.07
CA ALA A 255 -10.35 -2.57 15.68
C ALA A 255 -11.49 -2.24 14.71
N GLY A 256 -11.40 -1.13 13.98
CA GLY A 256 -12.40 -0.73 12.99
C GLY A 256 -12.60 -1.74 11.87
N VAL A 257 -11.52 -2.26 11.25
CA VAL A 257 -11.65 -3.26 10.18
C VAL A 257 -12.10 -4.64 10.67
N ARG A 258 -12.17 -4.84 11.99
CA ARG A 258 -12.61 -6.09 12.65
C ARG A 258 -14.02 -6.01 13.26
N SER A 259 -14.68 -4.86 13.17
CA SER A 259 -16.01 -4.62 13.74
C SER A 259 -17.15 -5.16 12.88
#